data_a0a80cb8fc5f7d88ff9a76cc1cf7845a
#
_entry.id   a0a80cb8fc5f7d88ff9a76cc1cf7845a
#
_cell.length_a   1.000
_cell.length_b   1.000
_cell.length_c   1.000
_cell.angle_alpha   90.00
_cell.angle_beta   90.00
_cell.angle_gamma   90.00
#
_symmetry.space_group_name_H-M   'P 1'
#
loop_
_entity.id
_entity.type
_entity.pdbx_description
1 polymer ?
#
loop_
_entity_poly.entity_id
_entity_poly.type
_entity_poly.pdbx_seq_one_letter_code
_entity_poly.pdbx_strand_id
1 'polypeptide(L)'
;MTRDRILVIVLALWGLAMIVPDLVRVVQPLGSFGFYADNDGLIYSVSGPFENRASSPAWKAGIRPGDRIDLDRLRCGLSDIASCGPGLAVLDGLEFVLPGKTVTLPILAGNGQPEREITLVATQRQANFLVRAVNLACQIAGIAVVIAAAWLVWTKPTAMSWGFFIYVNWFNPGQEYAFYAILQQWPAVLLVQDIASCFAEGAAYAGLILFVLRVPNNTTEPRWRPVERAVPFVGLFFSLLLLASYASLLGYRSEGITITAILLGFAVALCALGILLARRSTQTPEDYQRVRWVIWGCLIGLPTFLIAELASETTFFASHNHFRPSEDVIGLLYLVNGILCLFVFEAIRRERVVSVAIPLRRVTLLGLTLSIPALFLHEQVEHLQSSLELPGWAWLALGALAVFLISRLHENAVHLADRYFNRELDAAEGKLVDAIRSAKKATEIDRLLADETSDALALASAVSFRKRGSCYFRDENGRGWEECATRTLKQDAPLLAPVPDGKAFSIPDEDGDGLELPQGLARPILGVPAVNPIRCFAVSLYGPHVSGTDIDAYERAMLARLARDAAAMYAELESSELRHKVTTLEGELETARAERQEERSVHGDL
;
A
#
# COMPACT_ATOMS: atom_id res chain seq x y z
N MET A 1 -9.95 -4.18 -28.13
CA MET A 1 -9.90 -3.65 -26.75
C MET A 1 -11.31 -3.66 -26.19
N THR A 2 -11.55 -4.22 -25.01
CA THR A 2 -12.88 -4.20 -24.39
C THR A 2 -13.25 -2.77 -23.94
N ARG A 3 -14.54 -2.46 -23.85
CA ARG A 3 -15.06 -1.15 -23.39
C ARG A 3 -14.43 -0.73 -22.05
N ASP A 4 -14.30 -1.68 -21.12
CA ASP A 4 -13.73 -1.42 -19.79
C ASP A 4 -12.26 -0.99 -19.83
N ARG A 5 -11.46 -1.57 -20.73
CA ARG A 5 -10.06 -1.19 -20.92
C ARG A 5 -9.90 0.22 -21.46
N ILE A 6 -10.79 0.65 -22.36
CA ILE A 6 -10.77 2.03 -22.88
C ILE A 6 -11.13 2.99 -21.73
N LEU A 7 -12.19 2.68 -20.98
CA LEU A 7 -12.68 3.55 -19.92
C LEU A 7 -11.64 3.71 -18.79
N VAL A 8 -10.99 2.62 -18.35
CA VAL A 8 -9.95 2.72 -17.32
C VAL A 8 -8.75 3.54 -17.77
N ILE A 9 -8.34 3.45 -19.06
CA ILE A 9 -7.27 4.29 -19.59
C ILE A 9 -7.67 5.76 -19.57
N VAL A 10 -8.86 6.10 -20.06
CA VAL A 10 -9.33 7.49 -20.12
C VAL A 10 -9.40 8.11 -18.72
N LEU A 11 -9.99 7.39 -17.76
CA LEU A 11 -10.11 7.88 -16.39
C LEU A 11 -8.74 7.96 -15.69
N ALA A 12 -7.86 6.98 -15.88
CA ALA A 12 -6.52 7.03 -15.31
C ALA A 12 -5.69 8.18 -15.92
N LEU A 13 -5.77 8.40 -17.22
CA LEU A 13 -5.10 9.53 -17.88
C LEU A 13 -5.64 10.87 -17.37
N TRP A 14 -6.94 10.98 -17.14
CA TRP A 14 -7.53 12.18 -16.54
C TRP A 14 -7.02 12.41 -15.11
N GLY A 15 -7.04 11.38 -14.23
CA GLY A 15 -6.48 11.49 -12.88
C GLY A 15 -4.99 11.83 -12.88
N LEU A 16 -4.20 11.20 -13.76
CA LEU A 16 -2.78 11.52 -13.89
C LEU A 16 -2.53 12.93 -14.43
N ALA A 17 -3.38 13.41 -15.36
CA ALA A 17 -3.27 14.77 -15.90
C ALA A 17 -3.50 15.84 -14.79
N MET A 18 -4.31 15.53 -13.78
CA MET A 18 -4.48 16.42 -12.63
C MET A 18 -3.25 16.43 -11.71
N ILE A 19 -2.62 15.28 -11.46
CA ILE A 19 -1.53 15.14 -10.49
C ILE A 19 -0.16 15.51 -11.10
N VAL A 20 0.15 15.06 -12.31
CA VAL A 20 1.50 15.17 -12.92
C VAL A 20 2.03 16.61 -13.02
N PRO A 21 1.22 17.65 -13.32
CA PRO A 21 1.72 19.03 -13.37
C PRO A 21 2.35 19.51 -12.06
N ASP A 22 1.89 18.99 -10.93
CA ASP A 22 2.41 19.36 -9.62
C ASP A 22 3.84 18.83 -9.33
N LEU A 23 4.37 17.89 -10.13
CA LEU A 23 5.79 17.53 -10.07
C LEU A 23 6.70 18.74 -10.38
N VAL A 24 6.24 19.67 -11.22
CA VAL A 24 6.98 20.88 -11.55
C VAL A 24 7.15 21.80 -10.32
N ARG A 25 6.22 21.76 -9.36
CA ARG A 25 6.30 22.56 -8.13
C ARG A 25 7.53 22.26 -7.26
N VAL A 26 8.11 21.07 -7.41
CA VAL A 26 9.35 20.71 -6.70
C VAL A 26 10.50 21.64 -7.13
N VAL A 27 10.53 22.00 -8.41
CA VAL A 27 11.60 22.86 -8.99
C VAL A 27 11.15 24.31 -9.09
N GLN A 28 9.90 24.53 -9.47
CA GLN A 28 9.31 25.85 -9.68
C GLN A 28 8.03 26.00 -8.83
N PRO A 29 8.14 26.47 -7.58
CA PRO A 29 6.98 26.71 -6.72
C PRO A 29 5.98 27.66 -7.38
N LEU A 30 4.69 27.42 -7.14
CA LEU A 30 3.62 28.29 -7.61
C LEU A 30 3.74 29.69 -7.00
N GLY A 31 3.02 30.63 -7.56
CA GLY A 31 2.89 31.97 -7.05
C GLY A 31 1.83 32.08 -5.94
N SER A 32 1.91 33.17 -5.19
CA SER A 32 0.88 33.58 -4.24
C SER A 32 0.77 35.10 -4.22
N PHE A 33 -0.42 35.60 -3.89
CA PHE A 33 -0.65 37.00 -3.63
C PHE A 33 -0.29 37.39 -2.18
N GLY A 34 -0.11 36.43 -1.30
CA GLY A 34 0.39 36.61 0.06
C GLY A 34 -0.65 37.09 1.06
N PHE A 35 -1.90 36.64 0.92
CA PHE A 35 -2.93 36.83 1.93
C PHE A 35 -3.86 35.59 1.97
N TYR A 36 -4.60 35.50 3.07
CA TYR A 36 -5.67 34.51 3.22
C TYR A 36 -6.97 35.24 3.56
N ALA A 37 -8.03 34.92 2.84
CA ALA A 37 -9.36 35.42 3.11
C ALA A 37 -10.31 34.26 3.44
N ASP A 38 -11.35 34.54 4.21
CA ASP A 38 -12.46 33.63 4.41
C ASP A 38 -13.46 33.72 3.22
N ASN A 39 -14.50 32.91 3.28
CA ASN A 39 -15.50 32.84 2.23
C ASN A 39 -16.41 34.07 2.17
N ASP A 40 -16.37 34.91 3.19
CA ASP A 40 -17.05 36.24 3.24
C ASP A 40 -16.15 37.36 2.73
N GLY A 41 -14.95 37.03 2.27
CA GLY A 41 -13.95 37.96 1.78
C GLY A 41 -13.16 38.66 2.87
N LEU A 42 -13.32 38.33 4.16
CA LEU A 42 -12.54 38.91 5.24
C LEU A 42 -11.11 38.40 5.21
N ILE A 43 -10.14 39.30 5.08
CA ILE A 43 -8.72 38.98 5.09
C ILE A 43 -8.25 38.81 6.53
N TYR A 44 -8.00 37.56 6.96
CA TYR A 44 -7.57 37.28 8.33
C TYR A 44 -6.05 37.18 8.48
N SER A 45 -5.30 36.95 7.40
CA SER A 45 -3.84 36.90 7.41
C SER A 45 -3.24 37.52 6.16
N VAL A 46 -2.12 38.23 6.32
CA VAL A 46 -1.37 38.89 5.24
C VAL A 46 0.12 38.55 5.38
N SER A 47 0.44 37.31 5.32
CA SER A 47 1.82 36.83 5.13
C SER A 47 1.84 35.68 4.14
N GLY A 48 0.77 34.88 4.13
CA GLY A 48 0.71 33.72 3.32
C GLY A 48 1.94 32.81 3.50
N PRO A 49 2.43 32.23 2.44
CA PRO A 49 3.61 31.35 2.45
C PRO A 49 4.95 32.12 2.41
N PHE A 50 4.98 33.38 2.83
CA PHE A 50 6.20 34.17 2.88
C PHE A 50 6.70 34.25 4.32
N GLU A 51 8.01 34.03 4.52
CA GLU A 51 8.67 34.07 5.84
C GLU A 51 8.46 35.41 6.57
N ASN A 52 8.40 36.51 5.82
CA ASN A 52 8.20 37.83 6.35
C ASN A 52 6.98 38.51 5.72
N ARG A 53 6.09 39.07 6.55
CA ARG A 53 4.96 39.87 6.07
C ARG A 53 5.38 40.96 5.09
N ALA A 54 6.53 41.60 5.31
CA ALA A 54 7.05 42.66 4.43
C ALA A 54 7.40 42.15 3.02
N SER A 55 7.62 40.86 2.82
CA SER A 55 7.89 40.30 1.50
C SER A 55 6.61 39.97 0.72
N SER A 56 5.47 39.87 1.39
CA SER A 56 4.16 39.58 0.78
C SER A 56 3.74 40.66 -0.22
N PRO A 57 3.29 40.29 -1.42
CA PRO A 57 2.70 41.24 -2.38
C PRO A 57 1.53 42.03 -1.80
N ALA A 58 0.62 41.36 -1.09
CA ALA A 58 -0.54 42.00 -0.47
C ALA A 58 -0.13 43.05 0.57
N TRP A 59 0.87 42.73 1.42
CA TRP A 59 1.36 43.71 2.42
C TRP A 59 1.98 44.93 1.75
N LYS A 60 2.79 44.73 0.70
CA LYS A 60 3.40 45.83 -0.07
C LYS A 60 2.36 46.72 -0.74
N ALA A 61 1.25 46.11 -1.19
CA ALA A 61 0.13 46.83 -1.78
C ALA A 61 -0.78 47.53 -0.74
N GLY A 62 -0.49 47.39 0.55
CA GLY A 62 -1.22 48.04 1.63
C GLY A 62 -2.43 47.27 2.15
N ILE A 63 -2.62 46.03 1.80
CA ILE A 63 -3.66 45.16 2.39
C ILE A 63 -3.26 44.81 3.82
N ARG A 64 -4.23 44.78 4.70
CA ARG A 64 -4.04 44.47 6.13
C ARG A 64 -5.06 43.44 6.62
N PRO A 65 -4.74 42.66 7.67
CA PRO A 65 -5.73 41.84 8.34
C PRO A 65 -6.91 42.70 8.83
N GLY A 66 -8.13 42.24 8.56
CA GLY A 66 -9.37 42.98 8.82
C GLY A 66 -9.93 43.76 7.62
N ASP A 67 -9.15 43.91 6.54
CA ASP A 67 -9.70 44.39 5.25
C ASP A 67 -10.64 43.30 4.68
N ARG A 68 -11.61 43.72 3.86
CA ARG A 68 -12.58 42.82 3.26
C ARG A 68 -12.59 42.98 1.75
N ILE A 69 -12.57 41.89 1.03
CA ILE A 69 -12.76 41.84 -0.43
C ILE A 69 -14.25 42.05 -0.69
N ASP A 70 -14.60 42.97 -1.59
CA ASP A 70 -15.99 43.11 -2.07
C ASP A 70 -16.30 42.00 -3.08
N LEU A 71 -16.85 40.91 -2.54
CA LEU A 71 -17.20 39.74 -3.36
C LEU A 71 -18.36 40.06 -4.33
N ASP A 72 -19.22 41.01 -4.02
CA ASP A 72 -20.36 41.36 -4.89
C ASP A 72 -19.89 41.95 -6.22
N ARG A 73 -18.76 42.65 -6.22
CA ARG A 73 -18.13 43.16 -7.45
C ARG A 73 -17.33 42.09 -8.21
N LEU A 74 -16.93 41.01 -7.55
CA LEU A 74 -16.22 39.90 -8.18
C LEU A 74 -17.16 38.82 -8.68
N ARG A 75 -18.46 38.90 -8.40
CA ARG A 75 -19.47 37.93 -8.84
C ARG A 75 -19.63 37.96 -10.34
N CYS A 76 -19.63 36.77 -10.92
CA CYS A 76 -19.84 36.56 -12.35
C CYS A 76 -21.28 36.17 -12.63
N GLY A 77 -21.93 36.86 -13.54
CA GLY A 77 -23.16 36.31 -14.14
C GLY A 77 -22.86 35.13 -15.06
N LEU A 78 -23.83 34.25 -15.27
CA LEU A 78 -23.70 33.14 -16.23
C LEU A 78 -23.31 33.58 -17.64
N SER A 79 -23.71 34.80 -18.04
CA SER A 79 -23.36 35.45 -19.32
C SER A 79 -21.88 35.86 -19.41
N ASP A 80 -21.22 36.07 -18.28
CA ASP A 80 -19.90 36.72 -18.21
C ASP A 80 -18.80 35.78 -17.73
N ILE A 81 -19.09 34.49 -17.57
CA ILE A 81 -18.16 33.47 -17.09
C ILE A 81 -16.81 33.50 -17.83
N ALA A 82 -16.81 33.73 -19.13
CA ALA A 82 -15.57 33.79 -19.93
C ALA A 82 -14.68 35.00 -19.59
N SER A 83 -15.26 36.10 -19.07
CA SER A 83 -14.54 37.33 -18.70
C SER A 83 -14.12 37.37 -17.22
N CYS A 84 -14.66 36.49 -16.41
CA CYS A 84 -14.51 36.47 -14.94
C CYS A 84 -13.26 35.77 -14.42
N GLY A 85 -12.36 35.29 -15.26
CA GLY A 85 -11.21 34.49 -14.86
C GLY A 85 -10.41 35.01 -13.65
N PRO A 86 -10.09 36.32 -13.53
CA PRO A 86 -9.37 36.83 -12.38
C PRO A 86 -10.17 36.75 -11.08
N GLY A 87 -11.48 36.96 -11.12
CA GLY A 87 -12.34 36.89 -9.93
C GLY A 87 -12.49 35.47 -9.39
N LEU A 88 -12.68 34.49 -10.27
CA LEU A 88 -12.73 33.08 -9.90
C LEU A 88 -11.40 32.60 -9.30
N ALA A 89 -10.26 33.00 -9.86
CA ALA A 89 -8.96 32.68 -9.34
C ALA A 89 -8.71 33.23 -7.92
N VAL A 90 -9.36 34.32 -7.56
CA VAL A 90 -9.28 34.88 -6.19
C VAL A 90 -10.05 34.03 -5.20
N LEU A 91 -11.18 33.45 -5.59
CA LEU A 91 -12.03 32.68 -4.69
C LEU A 91 -11.58 31.22 -4.54
N ASP A 92 -11.13 30.58 -5.64
CA ASP A 92 -10.79 29.14 -5.63
C ASP A 92 -9.28 28.84 -5.64
N GLY A 93 -8.42 29.82 -5.87
CA GLY A 93 -7.00 29.56 -6.06
C GLY A 93 -6.09 30.63 -5.48
N LEU A 94 -6.52 31.36 -4.47
CA LEU A 94 -5.71 32.41 -3.82
C LEU A 94 -4.33 31.95 -3.37
N GLU A 95 -4.21 30.66 -3.05
CA GLU A 95 -2.96 30.08 -2.57
C GLU A 95 -2.05 29.57 -3.69
N PHE A 96 -2.62 29.26 -4.86
CA PHE A 96 -1.91 28.57 -5.93
C PHE A 96 -2.24 29.17 -7.30
N VAL A 97 -1.41 30.13 -7.68
CA VAL A 97 -1.50 30.78 -8.99
C VAL A 97 -0.16 30.70 -9.70
N LEU A 98 -0.15 30.91 -11.00
CA LEU A 98 1.13 31.02 -11.73
C LEU A 98 1.87 32.29 -11.32
N PRO A 99 3.20 32.23 -11.10
CA PRO A 99 4.00 33.44 -10.84
C PRO A 99 3.83 34.48 -11.94
N GLY A 100 3.71 35.76 -11.55
CA GLY A 100 3.45 36.86 -12.49
C GLY A 100 1.97 37.10 -12.83
N LYS A 101 1.05 36.23 -12.37
CA LYS A 101 -0.40 36.45 -12.53
C LYS A 101 -0.79 37.74 -11.83
N THR A 102 -1.58 38.58 -12.49
CA THR A 102 -2.13 39.81 -11.91
C THR A 102 -3.60 39.63 -11.56
N VAL A 103 -4.01 40.23 -10.45
CA VAL A 103 -5.42 40.31 -10.06
C VAL A 103 -5.71 41.73 -9.51
N THR A 104 -6.88 42.28 -9.83
CA THR A 104 -7.35 43.51 -9.26
C THR A 104 -8.50 43.23 -8.31
N LEU A 105 -8.35 43.61 -7.06
CA LEU A 105 -9.27 43.33 -5.97
C LEU A 105 -9.94 44.64 -5.49
N PRO A 106 -11.27 44.72 -5.45
CA PRO A 106 -11.98 45.75 -4.73
C PRO A 106 -11.92 45.43 -3.23
N ILE A 107 -11.26 46.29 -2.48
CA ILE A 107 -11.05 46.15 -1.02
C ILE A 107 -11.87 47.19 -0.26
N LEU A 108 -12.69 46.69 0.65
CA LEU A 108 -13.35 47.49 1.69
C LEU A 108 -12.44 47.51 2.90
N ALA A 109 -11.94 48.69 3.27
CA ALA A 109 -11.06 48.80 4.42
C ALA A 109 -11.86 48.69 5.73
N GLY A 110 -11.40 47.84 6.66
CA GLY A 110 -12.08 47.52 7.92
C GLY A 110 -12.25 48.73 8.88
N ASN A 111 -11.56 49.85 8.63
CA ASN A 111 -11.52 51.03 9.50
C ASN A 111 -12.29 52.24 8.97
N GLY A 112 -13.30 52.02 8.12
CA GLY A 112 -14.09 53.12 7.55
C GLY A 112 -13.35 53.97 6.49
N GLN A 113 -12.24 53.49 5.98
CA GLN A 113 -11.56 54.07 4.83
C GLN A 113 -12.37 53.81 3.55
N PRO A 114 -12.22 54.71 2.55
CA PRO A 114 -12.92 54.54 1.28
C PRO A 114 -12.48 53.25 0.59
N GLU A 115 -13.41 52.67 -0.14
CA GLU A 115 -13.17 51.55 -1.06
C GLU A 115 -12.01 51.87 -1.99
N ARG A 116 -11.15 50.88 -2.21
CA ARG A 116 -9.98 51.01 -3.08
C ARG A 116 -9.80 49.76 -3.96
N GLU A 117 -9.44 49.99 -5.20
CA GLU A 117 -9.01 48.92 -6.08
C GLU A 117 -7.49 48.69 -5.95
N ILE A 118 -7.09 47.47 -5.68
CA ILE A 118 -5.69 47.10 -5.50
C ILE A 118 -5.33 46.05 -6.52
N THR A 119 -4.33 46.34 -7.36
CA THR A 119 -3.76 45.37 -8.28
C THR A 119 -2.58 44.67 -7.63
N LEU A 120 -2.66 43.33 -7.55
CA LEU A 120 -1.61 42.46 -7.03
C LEU A 120 -0.96 41.66 -8.17
N VAL A 121 0.34 41.43 -8.01
CA VAL A 121 1.11 40.53 -8.86
C VAL A 121 1.59 39.35 -8.03
N ALA A 122 1.22 38.13 -8.41
CA ALA A 122 1.64 36.92 -7.71
C ALA A 122 3.17 36.76 -7.79
N THR A 123 3.80 36.59 -6.64
CA THR A 123 5.21 36.28 -6.55
C THR A 123 5.41 34.81 -6.16
N GLN A 124 6.55 34.25 -6.57
CA GLN A 124 6.88 32.86 -6.30
C GLN A 124 6.91 32.59 -4.78
N ARG A 125 6.28 31.50 -4.37
CA ARG A 125 6.25 31.06 -2.97
C ARG A 125 7.63 30.59 -2.55
N GLN A 126 7.99 30.90 -1.31
CA GLN A 126 9.18 30.33 -0.68
C GLN A 126 8.77 29.00 -0.03
N ALA A 127 9.11 27.88 -0.65
CA ALA A 127 8.90 26.57 -0.07
C ALA A 127 10.22 26.04 0.47
N ASN A 128 10.24 25.70 1.76
CA ASN A 128 11.38 25.04 2.39
C ASN A 128 11.59 23.63 1.84
N PHE A 129 12.73 23.01 2.16
CA PHE A 129 13.09 21.68 1.67
C PHE A 129 12.05 20.63 2.08
N LEU A 130 11.53 20.68 3.32
CA LEU A 130 10.57 19.70 3.82
C LEU A 130 9.26 19.74 3.03
N VAL A 131 8.69 20.93 2.80
CA VAL A 131 7.48 21.10 1.97
C VAL A 131 7.69 20.53 0.56
N ARG A 132 8.84 20.79 -0.07
CA ARG A 132 9.17 20.24 -1.39
C ARG A 132 9.28 18.72 -1.38
N ALA A 133 9.93 18.16 -0.35
CA ALA A 133 10.09 16.71 -0.21
C ALA A 133 8.75 16.00 0.03
N VAL A 134 7.89 16.55 0.89
CA VAL A 134 6.55 16.02 1.15
C VAL A 134 5.68 16.12 -0.11
N ASN A 135 5.68 17.24 -0.80
CA ASN A 135 4.94 17.41 -2.05
C ASN A 135 5.40 16.39 -3.10
N LEU A 136 6.71 16.20 -3.27
CA LEU A 136 7.24 15.18 -4.19
C LEU A 136 6.77 13.77 -3.79
N ALA A 137 6.83 13.43 -2.50
CA ALA A 137 6.38 12.14 -2.01
C ALA A 137 4.87 11.92 -2.26
N CYS A 138 4.03 12.94 -2.03
CA CYS A 138 2.61 12.90 -2.33
C CYS A 138 2.35 12.67 -3.82
N GLN A 139 3.06 13.38 -4.71
CA GLN A 139 2.89 13.22 -6.15
C GLN A 139 3.30 11.81 -6.63
N ILE A 140 4.47 11.33 -6.19
CA ILE A 140 4.93 9.97 -6.54
C ILE A 140 3.94 8.91 -6.02
N ALA A 141 3.47 9.05 -4.78
CA ALA A 141 2.51 8.14 -4.18
C ALA A 141 1.17 8.17 -4.93
N GLY A 142 0.64 9.36 -5.25
CA GLY A 142 -0.60 9.53 -6.01
C GLY A 142 -0.52 8.87 -7.39
N ILE A 143 0.53 9.16 -8.15
CA ILE A 143 0.76 8.53 -9.46
C ILE A 143 0.85 7.00 -9.34
N ALA A 144 1.64 6.49 -8.38
CA ALA A 144 1.82 5.06 -8.20
C ALA A 144 0.50 4.36 -7.84
N VAL A 145 -0.31 4.96 -6.98
CA VAL A 145 -1.58 4.41 -6.49
C VAL A 145 -2.63 4.41 -7.61
N VAL A 146 -2.73 5.49 -8.40
CA VAL A 146 -3.64 5.55 -9.57
C VAL A 146 -3.26 4.50 -10.61
N ILE A 147 -1.97 4.35 -10.93
CA ILE A 147 -1.49 3.32 -11.87
C ILE A 147 -1.77 1.92 -11.33
N ALA A 148 -1.50 1.66 -10.05
CA ALA A 148 -1.74 0.36 -9.43
C ALA A 148 -3.24 -0.01 -9.44
N ALA A 149 -4.13 0.93 -9.13
CA ALA A 149 -5.57 0.72 -9.16
C ALA A 149 -6.09 0.50 -10.59
N ALA A 150 -5.59 1.26 -11.57
CA ALA A 150 -5.91 1.07 -12.98
C ALA A 150 -5.44 -0.31 -13.49
N TRP A 151 -4.23 -0.72 -13.11
CA TRP A 151 -3.69 -2.06 -13.43
C TRP A 151 -4.55 -3.18 -12.83
N LEU A 152 -5.09 -2.98 -11.62
CA LEU A 152 -5.98 -3.94 -10.98
C LEU A 152 -7.28 -4.13 -11.78
N VAL A 153 -7.91 -3.04 -12.25
CA VAL A 153 -9.08 -3.13 -13.14
C VAL A 153 -8.72 -3.76 -14.47
N TRP A 154 -7.54 -3.45 -15.01
CA TRP A 154 -7.07 -4.03 -16.28
C TRP A 154 -6.95 -5.54 -16.22
N THR A 155 -6.44 -6.07 -15.09
CA THR A 155 -6.20 -7.52 -14.89
C THR A 155 -7.44 -8.25 -14.38
N LYS A 156 -8.20 -7.63 -13.47
CA LYS A 156 -9.41 -8.20 -12.84
C LYS A 156 -10.57 -7.20 -12.93
N PRO A 157 -11.28 -7.08 -14.07
CA PRO A 157 -12.35 -6.10 -14.28
C PRO A 157 -13.64 -6.49 -13.54
N THR A 158 -13.62 -6.40 -12.22
CA THR A 158 -14.74 -6.70 -11.33
C THR A 158 -15.37 -5.41 -10.78
N ALA A 159 -16.62 -5.47 -10.31
CA ALA A 159 -17.23 -4.30 -9.67
C ALA A 159 -16.48 -3.85 -8.40
N MET A 160 -15.82 -4.79 -7.70
CA MET A 160 -14.94 -4.49 -6.57
C MET A 160 -13.72 -3.67 -7.00
N SER A 161 -12.99 -4.11 -8.03
CA SER A 161 -11.81 -3.38 -8.54
C SER A 161 -12.18 -2.03 -9.15
N TRP A 162 -13.32 -1.92 -9.83
CA TRP A 162 -13.85 -0.64 -10.32
C TRP A 162 -14.20 0.31 -9.18
N GLY A 163 -14.87 -0.19 -8.12
CA GLY A 163 -15.18 0.64 -6.95
C GLY A 163 -13.93 1.21 -6.30
N PHE A 164 -12.91 0.38 -6.12
CA PHE A 164 -11.62 0.81 -5.59
C PHE A 164 -10.91 1.82 -6.52
N PHE A 165 -10.86 1.56 -7.82
CA PHE A 165 -10.24 2.46 -8.79
C PHE A 165 -10.89 3.84 -8.83
N ILE A 166 -12.23 3.90 -8.86
CA ILE A 166 -12.96 5.18 -8.87
C ILE A 166 -12.68 5.96 -7.58
N TYR A 167 -12.66 5.29 -6.42
CA TYR A 167 -12.31 5.89 -5.15
C TYR A 167 -10.90 6.48 -5.17
N VAL A 168 -9.91 5.67 -5.56
CA VAL A 168 -8.50 6.05 -5.55
C VAL A 168 -8.17 7.09 -6.61
N ASN A 169 -8.82 7.05 -7.77
CA ASN A 169 -8.58 8.01 -8.84
C ASN A 169 -8.90 9.44 -8.41
N TRP A 170 -9.75 9.61 -7.40
CA TRP A 170 -10.09 10.89 -6.82
C TRP A 170 -9.40 11.10 -5.46
N PHE A 171 -9.60 10.20 -4.50
CA PHE A 171 -9.05 10.31 -3.15
C PHE A 171 -7.66 9.68 -3.02
N ASN A 172 -6.71 10.15 -3.82
CA ASN A 172 -5.31 9.77 -3.75
C ASN A 172 -4.46 10.84 -3.04
N PRO A 173 -3.22 10.53 -2.62
CA PRO A 173 -2.36 11.52 -1.96
C PRO A 173 -1.79 12.61 -2.88
N GLY A 174 -1.98 12.51 -4.19
CA GLY A 174 -1.50 13.52 -5.15
C GLY A 174 -2.25 14.84 -5.00
N GLN A 175 -1.55 15.94 -5.24
CA GLN A 175 -2.10 17.29 -5.20
C GLN A 175 -2.31 17.80 -6.63
N GLU A 176 -3.27 18.70 -6.82
CA GLU A 176 -3.74 19.16 -8.14
C GLU A 176 -3.55 20.67 -8.34
N TYR A 177 -2.80 21.33 -7.46
CA TYR A 177 -2.71 22.80 -7.43
C TYR A 177 -2.13 23.41 -8.70
N ALA A 178 -1.10 22.80 -9.29
CA ALA A 178 -0.51 23.29 -10.54
C ALA A 178 -1.45 23.10 -11.72
N PHE A 179 -2.22 22.01 -11.72
CA PHE A 179 -3.22 21.76 -12.75
C PHE A 179 -4.30 22.86 -12.74
N TYR A 180 -4.87 23.14 -11.58
CA TYR A 180 -5.85 24.23 -11.46
C TYR A 180 -5.25 25.60 -11.73
N ALA A 181 -4.04 25.90 -11.28
CA ALA A 181 -3.35 27.14 -11.60
C ALA A 181 -3.16 27.35 -13.12
N ILE A 182 -2.95 26.27 -13.87
CA ILE A 182 -2.88 26.31 -15.33
C ILE A 182 -4.26 26.56 -15.93
N LEU A 183 -5.30 25.85 -15.44
CA LEU A 183 -6.67 25.98 -15.96
C LEU A 183 -7.29 27.37 -15.72
N GLN A 184 -6.84 28.09 -14.68
CA GLN A 184 -7.26 29.48 -14.45
C GLN A 184 -7.00 30.43 -15.64
N GLN A 185 -6.21 30.01 -16.62
CA GLN A 185 -6.03 30.77 -17.86
C GLN A 185 -7.22 30.62 -18.83
N TRP A 186 -8.04 29.57 -18.63
CA TRP A 186 -9.19 29.24 -19.49
C TRP A 186 -10.45 29.01 -18.63
N PRO A 187 -11.15 30.09 -18.21
CA PRO A 187 -12.26 30.00 -17.25
C PRO A 187 -13.36 29.01 -17.65
N ALA A 188 -13.68 28.91 -18.94
CA ALA A 188 -14.69 27.96 -19.41
C ALA A 188 -14.23 26.49 -19.24
N VAL A 189 -12.94 26.21 -19.44
CA VAL A 189 -12.37 24.88 -19.23
C VAL A 189 -12.31 24.56 -17.73
N LEU A 190 -11.93 25.53 -16.92
CA LEU A 190 -11.95 25.41 -15.46
C LEU A 190 -13.34 25.05 -14.96
N LEU A 191 -14.39 25.78 -15.40
CA LEU A 191 -15.77 25.49 -15.02
C LEU A 191 -16.19 24.07 -15.39
N VAL A 192 -15.85 23.59 -16.59
CA VAL A 192 -16.14 22.21 -17.01
C VAL A 192 -15.41 21.21 -16.14
N GLN A 193 -14.14 21.48 -15.79
CA GLN A 193 -13.35 20.65 -14.91
C GLN A 193 -13.96 20.59 -13.50
N ASP A 194 -14.36 21.71 -12.94
CA ASP A 194 -14.94 21.76 -11.60
C ASP A 194 -16.27 21.00 -11.52
N ILE A 195 -17.11 21.12 -12.54
CA ILE A 195 -18.33 20.31 -12.64
C ILE A 195 -17.98 18.82 -12.73
N ALA A 196 -17.00 18.45 -13.56
CA ALA A 196 -16.55 17.06 -13.69
C ALA A 196 -15.97 16.53 -12.37
N SER A 197 -15.23 17.36 -11.64
CA SER A 197 -14.66 17.06 -10.32
C SER A 197 -15.75 16.76 -9.29
N CYS A 198 -16.82 17.55 -9.22
CA CYS A 198 -17.96 17.28 -8.34
C CYS A 198 -18.60 15.90 -8.60
N PHE A 199 -18.73 15.51 -9.87
CA PHE A 199 -19.26 14.19 -10.23
C PHE A 199 -18.25 13.07 -9.95
N ALA A 200 -16.96 13.30 -10.13
CA ALA A 200 -15.91 12.32 -9.84
C ALA A 200 -15.80 12.07 -8.33
N GLU A 201 -15.86 13.10 -7.52
CA GLU A 201 -15.82 12.98 -6.07
C GLU A 201 -17.06 12.26 -5.53
N GLY A 202 -18.25 12.62 -5.99
CA GLY A 202 -19.46 11.88 -5.67
C GLY A 202 -19.38 10.40 -6.08
N ALA A 203 -18.85 10.12 -7.26
CA ALA A 203 -18.61 8.76 -7.72
C ALA A 203 -17.56 8.04 -6.85
N ALA A 204 -16.56 8.74 -6.31
CA ALA A 204 -15.55 8.15 -5.43
C ALA A 204 -16.14 7.69 -4.09
N TYR A 205 -17.05 8.44 -3.48
CA TYR A 205 -17.82 7.96 -2.31
C TYR A 205 -18.65 6.74 -2.64
N ALA A 206 -19.33 6.73 -3.78
CA ALA A 206 -20.07 5.56 -4.26
C ALA A 206 -19.14 4.37 -4.50
N GLY A 207 -17.96 4.61 -5.08
CA GLY A 207 -16.91 3.61 -5.31
C GLY A 207 -16.43 2.95 -4.03
N LEU A 208 -16.20 3.74 -2.98
CA LEU A 208 -15.80 3.23 -1.65
C LEU A 208 -16.86 2.26 -1.09
N ILE A 209 -18.15 2.66 -1.12
CA ILE A 209 -19.22 1.80 -0.63
C ILE A 209 -19.31 0.52 -1.47
N LEU A 210 -19.30 0.63 -2.80
CA LEU A 210 -19.36 -0.52 -3.70
C LEU A 210 -18.19 -1.48 -3.45
N PHE A 211 -16.98 -0.95 -3.29
CA PHE A 211 -15.79 -1.72 -2.95
C PHE A 211 -15.98 -2.50 -1.65
N VAL A 212 -16.35 -1.82 -0.57
CA VAL A 212 -16.53 -2.42 0.76
C VAL A 212 -17.61 -3.49 0.79
N LEU A 213 -18.72 -3.30 0.06
CA LEU A 213 -19.79 -4.27 -0.05
C LEU A 213 -19.38 -5.56 -0.76
N ARG A 214 -18.32 -5.53 -1.57
CA ARG A 214 -17.89 -6.65 -2.41
C ARG A 214 -16.57 -7.30 -2.00
N VAL A 215 -15.81 -6.68 -1.11
CA VAL A 215 -14.59 -7.28 -0.53
C VAL A 215 -14.96 -8.51 0.31
N PRO A 216 -14.19 -9.63 0.25
CA PRO A 216 -13.00 -9.85 -0.57
C PRO A 216 -13.27 -10.54 -1.92
N ASN A 217 -14.43 -11.17 -2.12
CA ASN A 217 -14.70 -12.16 -3.18
C ASN A 217 -15.59 -11.62 -4.31
N ASN A 218 -15.70 -10.28 -4.42
CA ASN A 218 -16.56 -9.59 -5.39
C ASN A 218 -18.05 -10.03 -5.32
N THR A 219 -18.51 -10.48 -4.16
CA THR A 219 -19.90 -10.90 -3.92
C THR A 219 -20.53 -10.05 -2.84
N THR A 220 -21.81 -9.69 -3.04
CA THR A 220 -22.58 -8.94 -2.05
C THR A 220 -23.54 -9.87 -1.34
N GLU A 221 -23.46 -9.93 -0.01
CA GLU A 221 -24.40 -10.71 0.81
C GLU A 221 -25.85 -10.23 0.61
N PRO A 222 -26.85 -11.13 0.64
CA PRO A 222 -28.25 -10.78 0.39
C PRO A 222 -28.78 -9.62 1.24
N ARG A 223 -28.35 -9.52 2.50
CA ARG A 223 -28.73 -8.44 3.43
C ARG A 223 -28.25 -7.05 2.99
N TRP A 224 -27.17 -6.97 2.23
CA TRP A 224 -26.57 -5.71 1.77
C TRP A 224 -26.99 -5.30 0.35
N ARG A 225 -27.72 -6.14 -0.38
CA ARG A 225 -28.20 -5.82 -1.73
C ARG A 225 -29.04 -4.53 -1.82
N PRO A 226 -29.89 -4.16 -0.83
CA PRO A 226 -30.59 -2.89 -0.86
C PRO A 226 -29.63 -1.69 -0.82
N VAL A 227 -28.57 -1.77 0.01
CA VAL A 227 -27.53 -0.73 0.09
C VAL A 227 -26.79 -0.62 -1.23
N GLU A 228 -26.40 -1.75 -1.85
CA GLU A 228 -25.74 -1.77 -3.16
C GLU A 228 -26.58 -1.08 -4.24
N ARG A 229 -27.91 -1.30 -4.24
CA ARG A 229 -28.83 -0.61 -5.17
C ARG A 229 -28.92 0.90 -4.93
N ALA A 230 -28.67 1.35 -3.69
CA ALA A 230 -28.68 2.75 -3.32
C ALA A 230 -27.36 3.48 -3.66
N VAL A 231 -26.26 2.76 -3.92
CA VAL A 231 -24.93 3.34 -4.19
C VAL A 231 -24.94 4.43 -5.27
N PRO A 232 -25.58 4.26 -6.44
CA PRO A 232 -25.62 5.33 -7.46
C PRO A 232 -26.31 6.61 -6.97
N PHE A 233 -27.35 6.47 -6.13
CA PHE A 233 -28.06 7.63 -5.57
C PHE A 233 -27.20 8.36 -4.52
N VAL A 234 -26.37 7.63 -3.75
CA VAL A 234 -25.42 8.23 -2.83
C VAL A 234 -24.37 9.05 -3.62
N GLY A 235 -23.83 8.48 -4.69
CA GLY A 235 -22.90 9.20 -5.57
C GLY A 235 -23.53 10.46 -6.15
N LEU A 236 -24.73 10.37 -6.70
CA LEU A 236 -25.46 11.52 -7.26
C LEU A 236 -25.75 12.58 -6.17
N PHE A 237 -26.16 12.17 -4.98
CA PHE A 237 -26.41 13.08 -3.85
C PHE A 237 -25.15 13.89 -3.51
N PHE A 238 -24.01 13.23 -3.34
CA PHE A 238 -22.74 13.92 -3.08
C PHE A 238 -22.35 14.83 -4.25
N SER A 239 -22.48 14.39 -5.50
CA SER A 239 -22.20 15.23 -6.67
C SER A 239 -23.03 16.52 -6.67
N LEU A 240 -24.31 16.43 -6.35
CA LEU A 240 -25.20 17.60 -6.28
C LEU A 240 -24.90 18.50 -5.07
N LEU A 241 -24.52 17.90 -3.93
CA LEU A 241 -24.12 18.65 -2.72
C LEU A 241 -22.82 19.43 -2.99
N LEU A 242 -21.84 18.78 -3.61
CA LEU A 242 -20.58 19.41 -4.01
C LEU A 242 -20.80 20.49 -5.06
N LEU A 243 -21.64 20.22 -6.07
CA LEU A 243 -22.00 21.21 -7.06
C LEU A 243 -22.68 22.42 -6.40
N ALA A 244 -23.53 22.22 -5.39
CA ALA A 244 -24.13 23.32 -4.62
C ALA A 244 -23.09 24.08 -3.79
N SER A 245 -22.07 23.38 -3.24
CA SER A 245 -20.95 24.00 -2.57
C SER A 245 -20.11 24.86 -3.54
N TYR A 246 -19.84 24.32 -4.72
CA TYR A 246 -19.14 24.99 -5.82
C TYR A 246 -20.03 25.88 -6.70
N ALA A 247 -21.29 26.04 -6.41
CA ALA A 247 -22.09 27.14 -7.00
C ALA A 247 -21.46 28.50 -6.72
N SER A 248 -20.44 28.53 -5.88
CA SER A 248 -19.40 29.54 -5.75
C SER A 248 -18.62 29.86 -7.03
N LEU A 249 -18.63 29.01 -8.05
CA LEU A 249 -18.21 29.37 -9.40
C LEU A 249 -18.96 30.60 -9.94
N LEU A 250 -20.15 30.82 -9.40
CA LEU A 250 -20.97 32.01 -9.61
C LEU A 250 -20.79 33.07 -8.51
N GLY A 251 -19.73 32.95 -7.69
CA GLY A 251 -19.41 33.91 -6.63
C GLY A 251 -19.90 33.52 -5.23
N TYR A 252 -20.28 32.27 -4.97
CA TYR A 252 -20.77 31.79 -3.68
C TYR A 252 -20.11 30.48 -3.29
N ARG A 253 -19.05 30.52 -2.49
CA ARG A 253 -18.61 29.33 -1.77
C ARG A 253 -19.28 29.33 -0.40
N SER A 254 -20.20 28.41 -0.17
CA SER A 254 -20.77 28.22 1.15
C SER A 254 -19.88 27.28 1.95
N GLU A 255 -19.04 27.84 2.82
CA GLU A 255 -18.20 27.04 3.73
C GLU A 255 -19.02 26.04 4.54
N GLY A 256 -20.22 26.43 4.98
CA GLY A 256 -21.11 25.52 5.69
C GLY A 256 -21.54 24.30 4.85
N ILE A 257 -21.74 24.45 3.55
CA ILE A 257 -22.04 23.31 2.66
C ILE A 257 -20.79 22.47 2.45
N THR A 258 -19.62 23.07 2.28
CA THR A 258 -18.34 22.33 2.13
C THR A 258 -18.05 21.50 3.38
N ILE A 259 -18.10 22.09 4.57
CA ILE A 259 -17.93 21.38 5.84
C ILE A 259 -18.96 20.24 5.97
N THR A 260 -20.21 20.50 5.61
CA THR A 260 -21.27 19.48 5.65
C THR A 260 -20.95 18.32 4.69
N ALA A 261 -20.50 18.59 3.47
CA ALA A 261 -20.12 17.57 2.50
C ALA A 261 -18.96 16.70 3.03
N ILE A 262 -17.92 17.32 3.60
CA ILE A 262 -16.77 16.59 4.19
C ILE A 262 -17.22 15.72 5.37
N LEU A 263 -18.04 16.25 6.28
CA LEU A 263 -18.54 15.48 7.43
C LEU A 263 -19.47 14.32 7.02
N LEU A 264 -20.31 14.53 6.02
CA LEU A 264 -21.13 13.44 5.45
C LEU A 264 -20.25 12.39 4.73
N GLY A 265 -19.22 12.82 4.02
CA GLY A 265 -18.22 11.92 3.43
C GLY A 265 -17.55 11.05 4.50
N PHE A 266 -17.21 11.65 5.64
CA PHE A 266 -16.71 10.89 6.79
C PHE A 266 -17.75 9.92 7.37
N ALA A 267 -19.00 10.33 7.48
CA ALA A 267 -20.07 9.41 7.91
C ALA A 267 -20.19 8.21 6.95
N VAL A 268 -20.07 8.43 5.64
CA VAL A 268 -20.01 7.34 4.65
C VAL A 268 -18.79 6.44 4.90
N ALA A 269 -17.63 6.99 5.18
CA ALA A 269 -16.42 6.23 5.48
C ALA A 269 -16.59 5.39 6.77
N LEU A 270 -17.21 5.94 7.82
CA LEU A 270 -17.55 5.21 9.05
C LEU A 270 -18.57 4.09 8.79
N CYS A 271 -19.59 4.35 7.97
CA CYS A 271 -20.55 3.32 7.56
C CYS A 271 -19.84 2.19 6.79
N ALA A 272 -18.94 2.53 5.87
CA ALA A 272 -18.12 1.56 5.14
C ALA A 272 -17.29 0.69 6.09
N LEU A 273 -16.63 1.29 7.06
CA LEU A 273 -15.89 0.58 8.10
C LEU A 273 -16.83 -0.31 8.95
N GLY A 274 -18.01 0.19 9.33
CA GLY A 274 -19.03 -0.59 10.05
C GLY A 274 -19.50 -1.82 9.28
N ILE A 275 -19.70 -1.71 7.96
CA ILE A 275 -20.02 -2.84 7.08
C ILE A 275 -18.89 -3.87 7.07
N LEU A 276 -17.63 -3.45 6.94
CA LEU A 276 -16.46 -4.34 6.99
C LEU A 276 -16.38 -5.08 8.33
N LEU A 277 -16.57 -4.39 9.44
CA LEU A 277 -16.57 -4.98 10.78
C LEU A 277 -17.72 -5.98 10.97
N ALA A 278 -18.92 -5.67 10.46
CA ALA A 278 -20.08 -6.57 10.53
C ALA A 278 -19.90 -7.85 9.67
N ARG A 279 -19.14 -7.77 8.59
CA ARG A 279 -18.87 -8.92 7.70
C ARG A 279 -17.77 -9.85 8.21
N ARG A 280 -16.93 -9.39 9.13
CA ARG A 280 -15.76 -10.16 9.59
C ARG A 280 -16.12 -11.52 10.21
N SER A 281 -17.30 -11.66 10.81
CA SER A 281 -17.75 -12.88 11.51
C SER A 281 -18.27 -13.99 10.58
N THR A 282 -18.51 -13.69 9.30
CA THR A 282 -19.12 -14.61 8.31
C THR A 282 -18.11 -15.10 7.28
N GLN A 283 -16.81 -14.77 7.44
CA GLN A 283 -15.78 -15.02 6.46
C GLN A 283 -14.99 -16.30 6.78
N THR A 284 -14.44 -16.93 5.74
CA THR A 284 -13.38 -17.93 5.93
C THR A 284 -12.15 -17.29 6.59
N PRO A 285 -11.26 -18.06 7.24
CA PRO A 285 -10.05 -17.50 7.84
C PRO A 285 -9.20 -16.68 6.86
N GLU A 286 -9.10 -17.12 5.61
CA GLU A 286 -8.36 -16.43 4.54
C GLU A 286 -9.00 -15.09 4.16
N ASP A 287 -10.30 -15.11 3.90
CA ASP A 287 -11.09 -13.91 3.57
C ASP A 287 -11.09 -12.91 4.73
N TYR A 288 -11.14 -13.42 5.97
CA TYR A 288 -11.05 -12.59 7.17
C TYR A 288 -9.73 -11.80 7.21
N GLN A 289 -8.61 -12.40 6.85
CA GLN A 289 -7.32 -11.69 6.82
C GLN A 289 -7.31 -10.59 5.76
N ARG A 290 -7.87 -10.83 4.58
CA ARG A 290 -8.01 -9.81 3.51
C ARG A 290 -8.87 -8.63 3.97
N VAL A 291 -10.02 -8.91 4.57
CA VAL A 291 -10.90 -7.89 5.16
C VAL A 291 -10.18 -7.12 6.26
N ARG A 292 -9.38 -7.78 7.09
CA ARG A 292 -8.59 -7.16 8.15
C ARG A 292 -7.56 -6.16 7.61
N TRP A 293 -6.91 -6.45 6.49
CA TRP A 293 -6.02 -5.50 5.81
C TRP A 293 -6.77 -4.23 5.40
N VAL A 294 -7.95 -4.38 4.80
CA VAL A 294 -8.78 -3.25 4.41
C VAL A 294 -9.24 -2.44 5.62
N ILE A 295 -9.66 -3.11 6.71
CA ILE A 295 -10.05 -2.43 7.96
C ILE A 295 -8.90 -1.57 8.51
N TRP A 296 -7.69 -2.11 8.59
CA TRP A 296 -6.53 -1.35 9.05
C TRP A 296 -6.18 -0.18 8.14
N GLY A 297 -6.25 -0.38 6.83
CA GLY A 297 -6.10 0.70 5.86
C GLY A 297 -7.11 1.83 6.09
N CYS A 298 -8.39 1.48 6.27
CA CYS A 298 -9.44 2.45 6.56
C CYS A 298 -9.24 3.18 7.90
N LEU A 299 -8.85 2.45 8.96
CA LEU A 299 -8.62 3.04 10.29
C LEU A 299 -7.46 4.05 10.31
N ILE A 300 -6.47 3.85 9.47
CA ILE A 300 -5.30 4.74 9.39
C ILE A 300 -5.56 5.86 8.36
N GLY A 301 -6.00 5.51 7.16
CA GLY A 301 -6.08 6.43 6.04
C GLY A 301 -7.27 7.40 6.11
N LEU A 302 -8.47 6.93 6.45
CA LEU A 302 -9.66 7.78 6.41
C LEU A 302 -9.65 8.96 7.41
N PRO A 303 -9.25 8.78 8.70
CA PRO A 303 -9.18 9.92 9.62
C PRO A 303 -8.14 10.96 9.20
N THR A 304 -6.97 10.53 8.72
CA THR A 304 -5.91 11.45 8.28
C THR A 304 -6.34 12.23 7.05
N PHE A 305 -7.00 11.57 6.11
CA PHE A 305 -7.58 12.21 4.94
C PHE A 305 -8.63 13.26 5.33
N LEU A 306 -9.57 12.92 6.22
CA LEU A 306 -10.59 13.87 6.69
C LEU A 306 -9.98 15.12 7.31
N ILE A 307 -8.98 14.94 8.18
CA ILE A 307 -8.31 16.09 8.84
C ILE A 307 -7.61 16.94 7.77
N ALA A 308 -6.97 16.32 6.79
CA ALA A 308 -6.33 17.03 5.68
C ALA A 308 -7.34 17.83 4.87
N GLU A 309 -8.49 17.25 4.49
CA GLU A 309 -9.56 17.91 3.75
C GLU A 309 -10.15 19.10 4.53
N LEU A 310 -10.47 18.91 5.82
CA LEU A 310 -10.95 20.01 6.66
C LEU A 310 -9.93 21.14 6.78
N ALA A 311 -8.63 20.81 6.79
CA ALA A 311 -7.57 21.81 6.92
C ALA A 311 -7.27 22.54 5.61
N SER A 312 -7.40 21.85 4.45
CA SER A 312 -7.11 22.43 3.14
C SER A 312 -8.31 23.18 2.55
N GLU A 313 -9.51 22.58 2.66
CA GLU A 313 -10.69 23.05 1.94
C GLU A 313 -11.56 24.02 2.76
N THR A 314 -11.28 24.20 4.06
CA THR A 314 -12.10 25.05 4.93
C THR A 314 -11.25 25.92 5.85
N THR A 315 -11.88 27.01 6.35
CA THR A 315 -11.28 27.85 7.42
C THR A 315 -11.56 27.31 8.82
N PHE A 316 -12.08 26.07 8.94
CA PHE A 316 -12.53 25.47 10.20
C PHE A 316 -11.49 25.58 11.32
N PHE A 317 -10.24 25.21 11.05
CA PHE A 317 -9.16 25.33 12.05
C PHE A 317 -8.73 26.78 12.29
N ALA A 318 -8.72 27.61 11.25
CA ALA A 318 -8.31 29.01 11.36
C ALA A 318 -9.34 29.84 12.14
N SER A 319 -10.63 29.63 11.88
CA SER A 319 -11.72 30.41 12.52
C SER A 319 -11.94 30.07 13.98
N HIS A 320 -11.78 28.76 14.36
CA HIS A 320 -12.07 28.32 15.73
C HIS A 320 -10.85 28.37 16.66
N ASN A 321 -9.64 28.10 16.16
CA ASN A 321 -8.45 27.96 17.00
C ASN A 321 -7.32 28.95 16.64
N HIS A 322 -7.49 29.83 15.65
CA HIS A 322 -6.44 30.67 15.07
C HIS A 322 -5.19 29.86 14.62
N PHE A 323 -5.35 28.55 14.43
CA PHE A 323 -4.29 27.63 14.04
C PHE A 323 -4.63 27.05 12.68
N ARG A 324 -3.78 27.30 11.70
CA ARG A 324 -3.83 26.60 10.41
C ARG A 324 -2.65 25.65 10.35
N PRO A 325 -2.89 24.35 10.12
CA PRO A 325 -1.80 23.41 9.89
C PRO A 325 -0.93 23.88 8.72
N SER A 326 0.38 23.69 8.83
CA SER A 326 1.31 24.01 7.76
C SER A 326 1.14 23.06 6.56
N GLU A 327 1.54 23.48 5.36
CA GLU A 327 1.37 22.71 4.12
C GLU A 327 2.05 21.34 4.17
N ASP A 328 3.19 21.25 4.84
CA ASP A 328 3.91 20.00 5.06
C ASP A 328 3.12 19.03 5.94
N VAL A 329 2.45 19.53 7.00
CA VAL A 329 1.56 18.71 7.84
C VAL A 329 0.36 18.21 7.05
N ILE A 330 -0.29 19.08 6.29
CA ILE A 330 -1.42 18.70 5.42
C ILE A 330 -0.97 17.65 4.40
N GLY A 331 0.17 17.88 3.74
CA GLY A 331 0.74 16.92 2.79
C GLY A 331 1.08 15.57 3.43
N LEU A 332 1.64 15.56 4.64
CA LEU A 332 1.90 14.31 5.38
C LEU A 332 0.61 13.56 5.70
N LEU A 333 -0.47 14.24 6.06
CA LEU A 333 -1.76 13.62 6.31
C LEU A 333 -2.34 12.97 5.03
N TYR A 334 -2.21 13.64 3.88
CA TYR A 334 -2.57 13.04 2.59
C TYR A 334 -1.71 11.84 2.25
N LEU A 335 -0.39 11.91 2.50
CA LEU A 335 0.52 10.78 2.24
C LEU A 335 0.15 9.56 3.08
N VAL A 336 -0.25 9.75 4.34
CA VAL A 336 -0.71 8.65 5.22
C VAL A 336 -1.98 7.99 4.67
N ASN A 337 -2.87 8.72 3.99
CA ASN A 337 -4.01 8.12 3.29
C ASN A 337 -3.56 7.13 2.20
N GLY A 338 -2.40 7.31 1.59
CA GLY A 338 -1.83 6.35 0.65
C GLY A 338 -1.64 4.94 1.24
N ILE A 339 -1.53 4.80 2.56
CA ILE A 339 -1.45 3.51 3.27
C ILE A 339 -2.74 2.70 3.07
N LEU A 340 -3.92 3.35 3.11
CA LEU A 340 -5.19 2.71 2.78
C LEU A 340 -5.12 2.07 1.40
N CYS A 341 -4.67 2.84 0.42
CA CYS A 341 -4.60 2.38 -0.97
C CYS A 341 -3.67 1.18 -1.14
N LEU A 342 -2.50 1.18 -0.48
CA LEU A 342 -1.55 0.07 -0.50
C LEU A 342 -2.14 -1.19 0.17
N PHE A 343 -2.80 -1.05 1.31
CA PHE A 343 -3.40 -2.18 2.03
C PHE A 343 -4.54 -2.80 1.22
N VAL A 344 -5.38 -1.98 0.62
CA VAL A 344 -6.47 -2.43 -0.25
C VAL A 344 -5.93 -3.10 -1.51
N PHE A 345 -4.93 -2.50 -2.15
CA PHE A 345 -4.29 -3.07 -3.34
C PHE A 345 -3.75 -4.48 -3.06
N GLU A 346 -3.01 -4.67 -1.94
CA GLU A 346 -2.49 -5.98 -1.57
C GLU A 346 -3.61 -6.97 -1.23
N ALA A 347 -4.66 -6.52 -0.53
CA ALA A 347 -5.80 -7.38 -0.18
C ALA A 347 -6.58 -7.89 -1.40
N ILE A 348 -6.61 -7.12 -2.51
CA ILE A 348 -7.30 -7.54 -3.75
C ILE A 348 -6.36 -8.35 -4.65
N ARG A 349 -5.09 -7.95 -4.74
CA ARG A 349 -4.10 -8.57 -5.62
C ARG A 349 -3.84 -10.01 -5.25
N ARG A 350 -3.69 -10.30 -3.96
CA ARG A 350 -3.39 -11.63 -3.42
C ARG A 350 -4.65 -12.31 -2.93
N GLU A 351 -4.79 -13.57 -3.26
CA GLU A 351 -5.84 -14.42 -2.70
C GLU A 351 -5.56 -14.74 -1.23
N ARG A 352 -4.28 -14.88 -0.87
CA ARG A 352 -3.81 -15.04 0.51
C ARG A 352 -2.85 -13.93 0.88
N VAL A 353 -3.05 -13.34 2.02
CA VAL A 353 -2.25 -12.22 2.54
C VAL A 353 -1.47 -12.62 3.78
N VAL A 354 -0.28 -12.05 3.91
CA VAL A 354 0.55 -12.19 5.11
C VAL A 354 -0.12 -11.48 6.30
N SER A 355 0.23 -11.84 7.53
CA SER A 355 -0.30 -11.16 8.72
C SER A 355 -0.09 -9.64 8.66
N VAL A 356 -1.16 -8.87 8.92
CA VAL A 356 -1.14 -7.39 8.91
C VAL A 356 -0.11 -6.83 9.91
N ALA A 357 0.22 -7.57 10.97
CA ALA A 357 1.18 -7.13 11.98
C ALA A 357 2.57 -6.85 11.38
N ILE A 358 3.00 -7.58 10.34
CA ILE A 358 4.31 -7.43 9.71
C ILE A 358 4.43 -6.13 8.92
N PRO A 359 3.56 -5.83 7.93
CA PRO A 359 3.65 -4.57 7.19
C PRO A 359 3.36 -3.36 8.06
N LEU A 360 2.41 -3.45 9.01
CA LEU A 360 2.13 -2.36 9.95
C LEU A 360 3.38 -2.01 10.77
N ARG A 361 4.10 -3.01 11.28
CA ARG A 361 5.36 -2.84 11.99
C ARG A 361 6.41 -2.16 11.13
N ARG A 362 6.58 -2.58 9.87
CA ARG A 362 7.55 -1.99 8.93
C ARG A 362 7.19 -0.54 8.61
N VAL A 363 5.92 -0.23 8.38
CA VAL A 363 5.45 1.14 8.14
C VAL A 363 5.66 2.02 9.37
N THR A 364 5.40 1.52 10.59
CA THR A 364 5.64 2.26 11.83
C THR A 364 7.14 2.53 12.03
N LEU A 365 7.99 1.52 11.79
CA LEU A 365 9.44 1.69 11.85
C LEU A 365 9.95 2.67 10.79
N LEU A 366 9.42 2.60 9.58
CA LEU A 366 9.76 3.56 8.52
C LEU A 366 9.33 4.97 8.92
N GLY A 367 8.10 5.13 9.42
CA GLY A 367 7.60 6.42 9.91
C GLY A 367 8.48 7.00 11.01
N LEU A 368 8.84 6.20 12.03
CA LEU A 368 9.74 6.63 13.11
C LEU A 368 11.15 6.95 12.58
N THR A 369 11.69 6.11 11.68
CA THR A 369 13.04 6.29 11.12
C THR A 369 13.12 7.55 10.25
N LEU A 370 12.03 7.95 9.61
CA LEU A 370 11.94 9.18 8.81
C LEU A 370 11.63 10.40 9.68
N SER A 371 10.72 10.28 10.66
CA SER A 371 10.26 11.40 11.48
C SER A 371 11.35 11.92 12.40
N ILE A 372 12.14 11.04 13.01
CA ILE A 372 13.22 11.45 13.93
C ILE A 372 14.28 12.30 13.23
N PRO A 373 14.91 11.86 12.12
CA PRO A 373 15.83 12.72 11.38
C PRO A 373 15.19 13.98 10.82
N ALA A 374 13.92 13.91 10.35
CA ALA A 374 13.24 15.09 9.81
C ALA A 374 13.08 16.19 10.87
N LEU A 375 12.70 15.83 12.10
CA LEU A 375 12.57 16.75 13.21
C LEU A 375 13.92 17.39 13.61
N PHE A 376 14.98 16.58 13.67
CA PHE A 376 16.29 17.09 14.06
C PHE A 376 17.01 17.83 12.93
N LEU A 377 16.81 17.45 11.68
CA LEU A 377 17.48 18.06 10.53
C LEU A 377 16.79 19.33 10.03
N HIS A 378 15.50 19.54 10.35
CA HIS A 378 14.73 20.67 9.84
C HIS A 378 15.39 22.02 10.19
N GLU A 379 15.64 22.28 11.46
CA GLU A 379 16.30 23.52 11.90
C GLU A 379 17.77 23.60 11.40
N GLN A 380 18.47 22.46 11.38
CA GLN A 380 19.87 22.42 10.96
C GLN A 380 20.03 22.65 9.45
N VAL A 381 19.13 22.11 8.63
CA VAL A 381 19.14 22.32 7.17
C VAL A 381 18.80 23.76 6.81
N GLU A 382 17.82 24.39 7.48
CA GLU A 382 17.53 25.80 7.28
C GLU A 382 18.72 26.71 7.67
N HIS A 383 19.37 26.41 8.79
CA HIS A 383 20.56 27.13 9.22
C HIS A 383 21.75 26.90 8.29
N LEU A 384 21.96 25.69 7.81
CA LEU A 384 22.99 25.38 6.80
C LEU A 384 22.68 26.05 5.44
N GLN A 385 21.42 26.07 5.04
CA GLN A 385 21.02 26.68 3.77
C GLN A 385 21.21 28.20 3.78
N SER A 386 20.99 28.85 4.94
CA SER A 386 21.22 30.27 5.11
C SER A 386 22.70 30.64 5.28
N SER A 387 23.54 29.72 5.79
CA SER A 387 24.96 29.96 6.09
C SER A 387 25.92 29.45 5.01
N LEU A 388 25.51 28.49 4.17
CA LEU A 388 26.33 27.91 3.12
C LEU A 388 25.70 28.20 1.74
N GLU A 389 26.27 29.12 0.99
CA GLU A 389 25.92 29.36 -0.43
C GLU A 389 26.39 28.19 -1.31
N LEU A 390 25.87 26.98 -1.07
CA LEU A 390 26.22 25.80 -1.86
C LEU A 390 25.52 25.81 -3.22
N PRO A 391 26.20 25.39 -4.29
CA PRO A 391 25.59 25.23 -5.60
C PRO A 391 24.50 24.13 -5.58
N GLY A 392 23.47 24.27 -6.41
CA GLY A 392 22.30 23.36 -6.40
C GLY A 392 22.62 21.88 -6.52
N TRP A 393 23.69 21.51 -7.24
CA TRP A 393 24.15 20.10 -7.32
C TRP A 393 24.65 19.56 -5.97
N ALA A 394 25.25 20.40 -5.11
CA ALA A 394 25.73 19.98 -3.79
C ALA A 394 24.55 19.66 -2.86
N TRP A 395 23.44 20.39 -2.97
CA TRP A 395 22.20 20.07 -2.25
C TRP A 395 21.58 18.76 -2.73
N LEU A 396 21.63 18.48 -4.04
CA LEU A 396 21.21 17.18 -4.56
C LEU A 396 22.08 16.03 -4.04
N ALA A 397 23.38 16.22 -3.98
CA ALA A 397 24.32 15.22 -3.44
C ALA A 397 24.09 14.97 -1.94
N LEU A 398 23.87 16.02 -1.15
CA LEU A 398 23.53 15.92 0.28
C LEU A 398 22.16 15.22 0.49
N GLY A 399 21.17 15.54 -0.34
CA GLY A 399 19.89 14.86 -0.32
C GLY A 399 20.00 13.37 -0.65
N ALA A 400 20.76 13.01 -1.67
CA ALA A 400 21.03 11.62 -2.03
C ALA A 400 21.77 10.86 -0.92
N LEU A 401 22.76 11.51 -0.28
CA LEU A 401 23.48 10.94 0.87
C LEU A 401 22.53 10.73 2.07
N ALA A 402 21.67 11.69 2.36
CA ALA A 402 20.68 11.57 3.43
C ALA A 402 19.70 10.41 3.17
N VAL A 403 19.18 10.28 1.95
CA VAL A 403 18.32 9.15 1.54
C VAL A 403 19.07 7.82 1.69
N PHE A 404 20.34 7.75 1.29
CA PHE A 404 21.16 6.54 1.46
C PHE A 404 21.36 6.18 2.94
N LEU A 405 21.68 7.15 3.79
CA LEU A 405 21.88 6.93 5.23
C LEU A 405 20.56 6.51 5.91
N ILE A 406 19.45 7.16 5.57
CA ILE A 406 18.12 6.80 6.08
C ILE A 406 17.74 5.39 5.64
N SER A 407 17.99 5.03 4.38
CA SER A 407 17.73 3.67 3.87
C SER A 407 18.52 2.63 4.65
N ARG A 408 19.82 2.87 4.90
CA ARG A 408 20.66 1.97 5.71
C ARG A 408 20.23 1.88 7.17
N LEU A 409 19.82 3.01 7.75
CA LEU A 409 19.30 3.03 9.12
C LEU A 409 17.99 2.25 9.20
N HIS A 410 17.11 2.41 8.21
CA HIS A 410 15.86 1.66 8.10
C HIS A 410 16.10 0.15 7.95
N GLU A 411 16.99 -0.28 7.06
CA GLU A 411 17.38 -1.68 6.90
C GLU A 411 17.85 -2.28 8.24
N ASN A 412 18.74 -1.58 8.93
CA ASN A 412 19.25 -2.01 10.23
C ASN A 412 18.12 -2.08 11.30
N ALA A 413 17.23 -1.10 11.33
CA ALA A 413 16.10 -1.08 12.24
C ALA A 413 15.12 -2.23 11.96
N VAL A 414 14.85 -2.53 10.68
CA VAL A 414 14.01 -3.67 10.27
C VAL A 414 14.69 -4.99 10.68
N HIS A 415 15.98 -5.16 10.41
CA HIS A 415 16.72 -6.36 10.84
C HIS A 415 16.72 -6.56 12.36
N LEU A 416 16.90 -5.48 13.11
CA LEU A 416 16.86 -5.54 14.58
C LEU A 416 15.46 -5.91 15.07
N ALA A 417 14.45 -5.30 14.49
CA ALA A 417 13.05 -5.59 14.82
C ALA A 417 12.67 -7.03 14.45
N ASP A 418 13.01 -7.48 13.25
CA ASP A 418 12.74 -8.85 12.81
C ASP A 418 13.43 -9.86 13.73
N ARG A 419 14.68 -9.62 14.14
CA ARG A 419 15.40 -10.46 15.09
C ARG A 419 14.77 -10.48 16.49
N TYR A 420 14.24 -9.35 16.95
CA TYR A 420 13.56 -9.28 18.26
C TYR A 420 12.21 -9.99 18.24
N PHE A 421 11.43 -9.77 17.18
CA PHE A 421 10.08 -10.30 17.07
C PHE A 421 10.02 -11.76 16.59
N ASN A 422 11.05 -12.24 15.88
CA ASN A 422 11.13 -13.64 15.43
C ASN A 422 11.93 -14.53 16.39
N ARG A 423 12.25 -14.04 17.58
CA ARG A 423 13.04 -14.78 18.57
C ARG A 423 12.44 -16.14 18.94
N GLU A 424 11.11 -16.23 19.01
CA GLU A 424 10.42 -17.50 19.28
C GLU A 424 10.55 -18.46 18.09
N LEU A 425 10.50 -17.92 16.88
CA LEU A 425 10.67 -18.67 15.63
C LEU A 425 12.11 -19.18 15.49
N ASP A 426 13.11 -18.33 15.80
CA ASP A 426 14.52 -18.74 15.81
C ASP A 426 14.81 -19.83 16.84
N ALA A 427 14.16 -19.75 18.00
CA ALA A 427 14.28 -20.78 19.02
C ALA A 427 13.61 -22.10 18.59
N ALA A 428 12.49 -22.03 17.89
CA ALA A 428 11.82 -23.20 17.31
C ALA A 428 12.67 -23.83 16.19
N GLU A 429 13.24 -22.99 15.29
CA GLU A 429 14.16 -23.45 14.26
C GLU A 429 15.36 -24.18 14.86
N GLY A 430 16.00 -23.60 15.89
CA GLY A 430 17.13 -24.25 16.56
C GLY A 430 16.79 -25.64 17.09
N LYS A 431 15.62 -25.77 17.75
CA LYS A 431 15.15 -27.08 18.25
C LYS A 431 14.90 -28.08 17.14
N LEU A 432 14.28 -27.64 16.04
CA LEU A 432 14.00 -28.50 14.88
C LEU A 432 15.28 -28.95 14.17
N VAL A 433 16.25 -28.05 14.01
CA VAL A 433 17.58 -28.38 13.45
C VAL A 433 18.30 -29.41 14.29
N ASP A 434 18.33 -29.24 15.62
CA ASP A 434 18.96 -30.19 16.53
C ASP A 434 18.24 -31.55 16.50
N ALA A 435 16.90 -31.55 16.43
CA ALA A 435 16.13 -32.78 16.28
C ALA A 435 16.42 -33.49 14.95
N ILE A 436 16.47 -32.76 13.83
CA ILE A 436 16.80 -33.31 12.52
C ILE A 436 18.21 -33.92 12.52
N ARG A 437 19.19 -33.26 13.11
CA ARG A 437 20.58 -33.73 13.20
C ARG A 437 20.75 -34.95 14.13
N SER A 438 19.86 -35.13 15.08
CA SER A 438 19.86 -36.27 16.00
C SER A 438 19.01 -37.45 15.53
N ALA A 439 18.27 -37.30 14.43
CA ALA A 439 17.38 -38.31 13.88
C ALA A 439 18.15 -39.57 13.45
N LYS A 440 17.67 -40.73 13.88
CA LYS A 440 18.29 -42.01 13.56
C LYS A 440 17.63 -42.74 12.38
N LYS A 441 16.45 -42.28 11.98
CA LYS A 441 15.65 -42.85 10.89
C LYS A 441 15.14 -41.78 9.97
N ALA A 442 15.07 -42.07 8.70
CA ALA A 442 14.53 -41.17 7.69
C ALA A 442 13.05 -40.79 7.96
N THR A 443 12.26 -41.70 8.55
CA THR A 443 10.87 -41.45 8.95
C THR A 443 10.73 -40.40 10.07
N GLU A 444 11.74 -40.29 10.94
CA GLU A 444 11.77 -39.23 11.96
C GLU A 444 11.96 -37.86 11.33
N ILE A 445 12.85 -37.77 10.30
CA ILE A 445 13.06 -36.53 9.54
C ILE A 445 11.78 -36.13 8.81
N ASP A 446 11.10 -37.09 8.16
CA ASP A 446 9.82 -36.84 7.49
C ASP A 446 8.79 -36.25 8.44
N ARG A 447 8.68 -36.80 9.68
CA ARG A 447 7.79 -36.30 10.72
C ARG A 447 8.18 -34.91 11.23
N LEU A 448 9.46 -34.65 11.44
CA LEU A 448 9.97 -33.35 11.88
C LEU A 448 9.65 -32.26 10.84
N LEU A 449 9.86 -32.56 9.55
CA LEU A 449 9.56 -31.63 8.46
C LEU A 449 8.07 -31.39 8.27
N ALA A 450 7.20 -32.35 8.56
CA ALA A 450 5.77 -32.20 8.40
C ALA A 450 5.09 -31.76 9.72
N ASP A 451 5.04 -32.65 10.71
CA ASP A 451 4.17 -32.50 11.88
C ASP A 451 4.73 -31.44 12.85
N GLU A 452 5.98 -31.56 13.25
CA GLU A 452 6.56 -30.66 14.25
C GLU A 452 6.81 -29.25 13.71
N THR A 453 7.18 -29.16 12.42
CA THR A 453 7.29 -27.86 11.75
C THR A 453 5.92 -27.19 11.60
N SER A 454 4.88 -27.98 11.27
CA SER A 454 3.50 -27.48 11.22
C SER A 454 3.00 -26.96 12.57
N ASP A 455 3.34 -27.66 13.67
CA ASP A 455 2.99 -27.22 15.03
C ASP A 455 3.73 -25.93 15.41
N ALA A 456 5.03 -25.86 15.13
CA ALA A 456 5.87 -24.69 15.43
C ALA A 456 5.42 -23.43 14.69
N LEU A 457 4.95 -23.57 13.46
CA LEU A 457 4.47 -22.47 12.60
C LEU A 457 2.95 -22.30 12.62
N ALA A 458 2.22 -23.11 13.38
CA ALA A 458 0.75 -23.14 13.40
C ALA A 458 0.14 -23.23 11.98
N LEU A 459 0.68 -24.11 11.13
CA LEU A 459 0.18 -24.34 9.78
C LEU A 459 -1.08 -25.22 9.79
N ALA A 460 -2.00 -24.95 8.88
CA ALA A 460 -3.23 -25.74 8.75
C ALA A 460 -2.95 -27.14 8.20
N SER A 461 -1.92 -27.27 7.36
CA SER A 461 -1.50 -28.54 6.81
C SER A 461 -0.02 -28.56 6.47
N ALA A 462 0.60 -29.73 6.60
CA ALA A 462 1.96 -30.00 6.14
C ALA A 462 2.13 -31.48 5.87
N VAL A 463 2.97 -31.83 4.90
CA VAL A 463 3.30 -33.22 4.57
C VAL A 463 4.68 -33.30 3.95
N SER A 464 5.40 -34.40 4.19
CA SER A 464 6.69 -34.68 3.57
C SER A 464 6.62 -35.95 2.73
N PHE A 465 7.08 -35.87 1.49
CA PHE A 465 7.19 -36.97 0.53
C PHE A 465 8.65 -37.28 0.28
N ARG A 466 9.10 -38.47 0.66
CA ARG A 466 10.47 -38.95 0.45
C ARG A 466 10.62 -39.65 -0.89
N LYS A 467 11.69 -39.38 -1.61
CA LYS A 467 12.00 -40.02 -2.92
C LYS A 467 12.47 -41.44 -2.73
N ARG A 468 11.81 -42.38 -3.45
CA ARG A 468 12.20 -43.78 -3.55
C ARG A 468 12.11 -44.19 -5.05
N GLY A 469 13.25 -44.34 -5.70
CA GLY A 469 13.30 -44.61 -7.15
C GLY A 469 12.76 -43.41 -7.96
N SER A 470 11.75 -43.70 -8.82
CA SER A 470 11.07 -42.72 -9.67
C SER A 470 9.82 -42.07 -9.02
N CYS A 471 9.55 -42.35 -7.77
CA CYS A 471 8.37 -41.85 -7.07
C CYS A 471 8.73 -41.21 -5.73
N TYR A 472 7.84 -40.37 -5.25
CA TYR A 472 7.88 -39.76 -3.92
C TYR A 472 6.80 -40.42 -3.07
N PHE A 473 7.17 -40.93 -1.91
CA PHE A 473 6.29 -41.67 -1.01
C PHE A 473 6.11 -40.91 0.29
N ARG A 474 4.90 -40.88 0.78
CA ARG A 474 4.54 -40.43 2.11
C ARG A 474 4.50 -41.61 3.04
N ASP A 475 5.27 -41.56 4.13
CA ASP A 475 5.12 -42.46 5.25
C ASP A 475 3.98 -41.91 6.17
N GLU A 476 3.79 -42.42 7.38
CA GLU A 476 2.76 -42.01 8.32
C GLU A 476 3.06 -40.62 8.93
N ASN A 477 3.12 -39.60 8.07
CA ASN A 477 3.32 -38.20 8.48
C ASN A 477 2.28 -37.31 7.79
N GLY A 478 2.04 -36.15 8.36
CA GLY A 478 1.23 -35.10 7.74
C GLY A 478 0.03 -34.68 8.58
N ARG A 479 -0.01 -33.39 8.86
CA ARG A 479 -1.10 -32.72 9.55
C ARG A 479 -2.11 -32.21 8.54
N GLY A 480 -3.40 -32.27 8.89
CA GLY A 480 -4.48 -31.77 8.04
C GLY A 480 -4.73 -32.60 6.78
N TRP A 481 -4.25 -33.84 6.75
CA TRP A 481 -4.40 -34.80 5.66
C TRP A 481 -5.30 -35.95 6.09
N GLU A 482 -6.27 -36.28 5.28
CA GLU A 482 -7.08 -37.47 5.53
C GLU A 482 -6.25 -38.75 5.34
N GLU A 483 -6.58 -39.80 6.09
CA GLU A 483 -5.89 -41.10 5.99
C GLU A 483 -5.94 -41.70 4.58
N CYS A 484 -6.97 -41.34 3.80
CA CYS A 484 -7.17 -41.76 2.41
C CYS A 484 -6.39 -40.97 1.36
N ALA A 485 -5.65 -39.92 1.78
CA ALA A 485 -4.94 -39.05 0.84
C ALA A 485 -3.81 -39.81 0.11
N THR A 486 -3.48 -39.34 -1.09
CA THR A 486 -2.44 -39.88 -1.95
C THR A 486 -1.15 -40.14 -1.19
N ARG A 487 -0.73 -41.40 -1.16
CA ARG A 487 0.53 -41.83 -0.53
C ARG A 487 1.74 -41.75 -1.46
N THR A 488 1.50 -41.55 -2.75
CA THR A 488 2.56 -41.61 -3.78
C THR A 488 2.39 -40.49 -4.80
N LEU A 489 3.45 -39.75 -5.07
CA LEU A 489 3.55 -38.79 -6.16
C LEU A 489 4.56 -39.28 -7.18
N LYS A 490 4.20 -39.27 -8.46
CA LYS A 490 5.15 -39.57 -9.54
C LYS A 490 6.12 -38.40 -9.72
N GLN A 491 7.36 -38.71 -10.13
CA GLN A 491 8.39 -37.67 -10.32
C GLN A 491 8.03 -36.67 -11.43
N ASP A 492 7.23 -37.10 -12.41
CA ASP A 492 6.74 -36.29 -13.53
C ASP A 492 5.43 -35.54 -13.21
N ALA A 493 4.94 -35.61 -11.98
CA ALA A 493 3.74 -34.86 -11.57
C ALA A 493 3.96 -33.34 -11.76
N PRO A 494 3.01 -32.63 -12.38
CA PRO A 494 3.14 -31.17 -12.63
C PRO A 494 3.47 -30.38 -11.38
N LEU A 495 2.94 -30.79 -10.23
CA LEU A 495 3.23 -30.21 -8.92
C LEU A 495 4.72 -30.22 -8.56
N LEU A 496 5.49 -31.18 -9.06
CA LEU A 496 6.91 -31.37 -8.78
C LEU A 496 7.83 -30.80 -9.87
N ALA A 497 7.29 -30.18 -10.90
CA ALA A 497 8.07 -29.59 -11.99
C ALA A 497 9.15 -28.60 -11.53
N PRO A 498 8.92 -27.74 -10.49
CA PRO A 498 9.95 -26.81 -9.99
C PRO A 498 11.01 -27.45 -9.07
N VAL A 499 10.85 -28.70 -8.65
CA VAL A 499 11.78 -29.40 -7.72
C VAL A 499 13.24 -29.43 -8.21
N PRO A 500 13.52 -29.62 -9.53
CA PRO A 500 14.90 -29.64 -10.03
C PRO A 500 15.69 -28.35 -9.73
N ASP A 501 15.02 -27.20 -9.58
CA ASP A 501 15.67 -25.93 -9.28
C ASP A 501 16.22 -25.85 -7.84
N GLY A 502 15.83 -26.80 -6.97
CA GLY A 502 16.30 -26.88 -5.58
C GLY A 502 15.85 -25.74 -4.68
N LYS A 503 14.93 -24.90 -5.13
CA LYS A 503 14.40 -23.74 -4.39
C LYS A 503 12.98 -24.01 -3.91
N ALA A 504 12.60 -23.34 -2.82
CA ALA A 504 11.21 -23.30 -2.40
C ALA A 504 10.35 -22.61 -3.49
N PHE A 505 9.22 -23.19 -3.84
CA PHE A 505 8.33 -22.74 -4.91
C PHE A 505 6.91 -22.57 -4.41
N SER A 506 6.23 -21.54 -4.90
CA SER A 506 4.81 -21.31 -4.61
C SER A 506 3.94 -22.20 -5.49
N ILE A 507 2.89 -22.74 -4.90
CA ILE A 507 1.88 -23.55 -5.60
C ILE A 507 0.69 -22.63 -5.88
N PRO A 508 0.31 -22.43 -7.16
CA PRO A 508 -0.77 -21.52 -7.52
C PRO A 508 -2.13 -22.04 -7.02
N ASP A 509 -3.02 -21.08 -6.71
CA ASP A 509 -4.35 -21.38 -6.17
C ASP A 509 -5.40 -21.76 -7.23
N GLU A 510 -5.16 -21.46 -8.50
CA GLU A 510 -6.15 -21.63 -9.55
C GLU A 510 -6.11 -23.03 -10.18
N ASP A 511 -7.30 -23.64 -10.30
CA ASP A 511 -7.52 -24.89 -11.06
C ASP A 511 -7.31 -24.70 -12.58
N GLY A 512 -6.84 -23.51 -13.02
CA GLY A 512 -6.74 -23.12 -14.43
C GLY A 512 -5.56 -23.73 -15.19
N ASP A 513 -4.49 -24.14 -14.51
CA ASP A 513 -3.26 -24.63 -15.16
C ASP A 513 -3.14 -26.17 -15.22
N GLY A 514 -4.23 -26.91 -15.00
CA GLY A 514 -4.20 -28.36 -15.06
C GLY A 514 -3.40 -29.01 -13.94
N LEU A 515 -3.14 -28.31 -12.85
CA LEU A 515 -2.48 -28.84 -11.66
C LEU A 515 -3.49 -29.70 -10.89
N GLU A 516 -3.62 -30.97 -11.25
CA GLU A 516 -4.40 -31.92 -10.46
C GLU A 516 -3.70 -32.11 -9.10
N LEU A 517 -4.24 -31.48 -8.05
CA LEU A 517 -3.82 -31.78 -6.69
C LEU A 517 -4.31 -33.18 -6.33
N PRO A 518 -3.47 -33.99 -5.67
CA PRO A 518 -3.87 -35.31 -5.21
C PRO A 518 -5.10 -35.23 -4.29
N GLN A 519 -6.04 -36.14 -4.44
CA GLN A 519 -7.28 -36.16 -3.64
C GLN A 519 -6.97 -36.26 -2.15
N GLY A 520 -7.70 -35.51 -1.33
CA GLY A 520 -7.57 -35.49 0.13
C GLY A 520 -6.45 -34.59 0.67
N LEU A 521 -5.82 -33.78 -0.18
CA LEU A 521 -4.84 -32.76 0.21
C LEU A 521 -5.56 -31.49 0.68
N ALA A 522 -5.33 -31.09 1.93
CA ALA A 522 -5.54 -29.71 2.30
C ALA A 522 -4.58 -28.86 1.46
N ARG A 523 -5.11 -27.96 0.65
CA ARG A 523 -4.43 -27.25 -0.44
C ARG A 523 -3.07 -26.67 -0.02
N PRO A 524 -1.93 -27.21 -0.52
CA PRO A 524 -0.62 -26.66 -0.19
C PRO A 524 -0.39 -25.38 -0.97
N ILE A 525 0.34 -24.45 -0.35
CA ILE A 525 0.70 -23.16 -0.97
C ILE A 525 2.20 -23.03 -1.24
N LEU A 526 3.00 -23.86 -0.59
CA LEU A 526 4.46 -23.84 -0.68
C LEU A 526 5.02 -25.24 -0.77
N GLY A 527 5.87 -25.49 -1.77
CA GLY A 527 6.70 -26.68 -1.88
C GLY A 527 8.15 -26.35 -1.51
N VAL A 528 8.76 -27.18 -0.66
CA VAL A 528 10.15 -27.00 -0.23
C VAL A 528 10.90 -28.31 -0.43
N PRO A 529 11.82 -28.39 -1.42
CA PRO A 529 12.59 -29.59 -1.68
C PRO A 529 13.79 -29.71 -0.75
N ALA A 530 14.01 -30.89 -0.19
CA ALA A 530 15.22 -31.26 0.53
C ALA A 530 16.25 -31.81 -0.50
N VAL A 531 17.12 -30.92 -0.96
CA VAL A 531 18.11 -31.22 -2.01
C VAL A 531 19.53 -31.03 -1.51
N ASN A 532 20.44 -31.88 -2.01
CA ASN A 532 21.86 -31.62 -2.01
C ASN A 532 22.33 -31.36 -3.47
N PRO A 533 23.61 -30.99 -3.72
CA PRO A 533 24.08 -30.73 -5.09
C PRO A 533 23.90 -31.88 -6.10
N ILE A 534 23.64 -33.07 -5.63
CA ILE A 534 23.62 -34.29 -6.47
C ILE A 534 22.17 -34.71 -6.75
N ARG A 535 21.26 -34.65 -5.74
CA ARG A 535 19.89 -35.15 -5.86
C ARG A 535 18.91 -34.56 -4.85
N CYS A 536 17.62 -34.75 -5.15
CA CYS A 536 16.52 -34.47 -4.23
C CYS A 536 16.19 -35.74 -3.42
N PHE A 537 16.06 -35.60 -2.08
CA PHE A 537 15.71 -36.70 -1.17
C PHE A 537 14.23 -36.67 -0.80
N ALA A 538 13.67 -35.50 -0.60
CA ALA A 538 12.28 -35.31 -0.19
C ALA A 538 11.72 -33.98 -0.69
N VAL A 539 10.40 -33.87 -0.73
CA VAL A 539 9.68 -32.63 -0.95
C VAL A 539 8.63 -32.48 0.14
N SER A 540 8.69 -31.38 0.87
CA SER A 540 7.69 -31.03 1.87
C SER A 540 6.73 -30.00 1.28
N LEU A 541 5.43 -30.23 1.47
CA LEU A 541 4.35 -29.36 1.02
C LEU A 541 3.68 -28.75 2.26
N TYR A 542 3.55 -27.44 2.27
CA TYR A 542 3.01 -26.68 3.39
C TYR A 542 1.78 -25.90 2.97
N GLY A 543 0.72 -25.96 3.77
CA GLY A 543 -0.49 -25.14 3.65
C GLY A 543 -0.36 -23.79 4.33
N PRO A 544 -1.41 -22.97 4.29
CA PRO A 544 -1.45 -21.68 5.01
C PRO A 544 -1.45 -21.89 6.52
N HIS A 545 -1.26 -20.81 7.27
CA HIS A 545 -1.50 -20.84 8.72
C HIS A 545 -2.98 -21.16 9.04
N VAL A 546 -3.23 -21.72 10.22
CA VAL A 546 -4.60 -21.93 10.74
C VAL A 546 -5.39 -20.62 10.77
N SER A 547 -4.71 -19.49 10.92
CA SER A 547 -5.29 -18.14 10.83
C SER A 547 -5.70 -17.71 9.42
N GLY A 548 -5.44 -18.49 8.38
CA GLY A 548 -5.66 -18.13 6.96
C GLY A 548 -4.62 -17.19 6.36
N THR A 549 -3.51 -16.92 7.06
CA THR A 549 -2.39 -16.11 6.52
C THR A 549 -1.45 -16.96 5.68
N ASP A 550 -0.81 -16.33 4.70
CA ASP A 550 0.25 -16.94 3.90
C ASP A 550 1.55 -17.08 4.71
N ILE A 551 2.40 -18.00 4.28
CA ILE A 551 3.75 -18.19 4.82
C ILE A 551 4.61 -16.98 4.42
N ASP A 552 5.19 -16.30 5.39
CA ASP A 552 5.99 -15.10 5.15
C ASP A 552 7.39 -15.42 4.59
N ALA A 553 8.13 -14.37 4.21
CA ALA A 553 9.46 -14.54 3.63
C ALA A 553 10.48 -15.12 4.63
N TYR A 554 10.32 -14.80 5.94
CA TYR A 554 11.22 -15.30 6.98
C TYR A 554 10.96 -16.78 7.27
N GLU A 555 9.70 -17.15 7.42
CA GLU A 555 9.26 -18.54 7.59
C GLU A 555 9.66 -19.41 6.38
N ARG A 556 9.49 -18.88 5.16
CA ARG A 556 9.92 -19.54 3.92
C ARG A 556 11.43 -19.79 3.91
N ALA A 557 12.22 -18.82 4.37
CA ALA A 557 13.67 -18.97 4.49
C ALA A 557 14.04 -20.00 5.57
N MET A 558 13.33 -20.02 6.71
CA MET A 558 13.46 -21.04 7.76
C MET A 558 13.18 -22.44 7.20
N LEU A 559 12.05 -22.64 6.54
CA LEU A 559 11.67 -23.92 5.93
C LEU A 559 12.72 -24.41 4.92
N ALA A 560 13.29 -23.49 4.12
CA ALA A 560 14.36 -23.83 3.18
C ALA A 560 15.68 -24.20 3.89
N ARG A 561 15.96 -23.64 5.08
CA ARG A 561 17.13 -24.05 5.89
C ARG A 561 16.92 -25.43 6.49
N LEU A 562 15.76 -25.69 7.09
CA LEU A 562 15.38 -27.00 7.65
C LEU A 562 15.45 -28.10 6.58
N ALA A 563 14.96 -27.84 5.37
CA ALA A 563 15.03 -28.77 4.27
C ALA A 563 16.47 -29.10 3.82
N ARG A 564 17.39 -28.13 3.88
CA ARG A 564 18.81 -28.34 3.61
C ARG A 564 19.50 -29.20 4.67
N ASP A 565 19.23 -28.93 5.97
CA ASP A 565 19.75 -29.75 7.06
C ASP A 565 19.20 -31.19 6.97
N ALA A 566 17.91 -31.34 6.66
CA ALA A 566 17.28 -32.63 6.40
C ALA A 566 17.93 -33.38 5.24
N ALA A 567 18.23 -32.70 4.12
CA ALA A 567 18.90 -33.32 2.97
C ALA A 567 20.28 -33.87 3.35
N ALA A 568 21.05 -33.16 4.18
CA ALA A 568 22.34 -33.64 4.69
C ALA A 568 22.16 -34.91 5.54
N MET A 569 21.18 -34.93 6.42
CA MET A 569 20.89 -36.10 7.27
C MET A 569 20.36 -37.30 6.50
N TYR A 570 19.50 -37.09 5.48
CA TYR A 570 19.08 -38.21 4.59
C TYR A 570 20.30 -38.83 3.88
N ALA A 571 21.22 -38.02 3.40
CA ALA A 571 22.44 -38.50 2.75
C ALA A 571 23.32 -39.31 3.72
N GLU A 572 23.46 -38.87 4.97
CA GLU A 572 24.24 -39.54 6.00
C GLU A 572 23.62 -40.90 6.36
N LEU A 573 22.31 -40.92 6.64
CA LEU A 573 21.58 -42.16 6.96
C LEU A 573 21.69 -43.17 5.85
N GLU A 574 21.50 -42.77 4.58
CA GLU A 574 21.60 -43.67 3.44
C GLU A 574 23.03 -44.19 3.27
N SER A 575 24.05 -43.34 3.46
CA SER A 575 25.46 -43.76 3.43
C SER A 575 25.77 -44.76 4.53
N SER A 576 25.20 -44.56 5.74
CA SER A 576 25.34 -45.47 6.87
C SER A 576 24.67 -46.83 6.62
N GLU A 577 23.45 -46.82 6.06
CA GLU A 577 22.76 -48.05 5.67
C GLU A 577 23.51 -48.83 4.60
N LEU A 578 24.06 -48.12 3.59
CA LEU A 578 24.86 -48.76 2.53
C LEU A 578 26.15 -49.37 3.08
N ARG A 579 26.85 -48.69 3.97
CA ARG A 579 28.04 -49.23 4.64
C ARG A 579 27.71 -50.50 5.44
N HIS A 580 26.62 -50.46 6.20
CA HIS A 580 26.21 -51.63 6.98
C HIS A 580 25.87 -52.82 6.07
N LYS A 581 25.14 -52.59 4.94
CA LYS A 581 24.87 -53.63 3.94
C LYS A 581 26.13 -54.20 3.33
N VAL A 582 27.12 -53.33 2.98
CA VAL A 582 28.39 -53.78 2.43
C VAL A 582 29.13 -54.68 3.42
N THR A 583 29.23 -54.25 4.69
CA THR A 583 29.88 -55.06 5.75
C THR A 583 29.19 -56.38 5.98
N THR A 584 27.84 -56.41 5.94
CA THR A 584 27.06 -57.67 6.07
C THR A 584 27.32 -58.60 4.90
N LEU A 585 27.30 -58.08 3.67
CA LEU A 585 27.56 -58.87 2.46
C LEU A 585 29.01 -59.36 2.40
N GLU A 586 29.99 -58.57 2.86
CA GLU A 586 31.38 -58.98 2.99
C GLU A 586 31.50 -60.14 3.98
N GLY A 587 30.85 -60.07 5.14
CA GLY A 587 30.81 -61.17 6.10
C GLY A 587 30.14 -62.43 5.56
N GLU A 588 29.01 -62.33 4.85
CA GLU A 588 28.36 -63.45 4.18
C GLU A 588 29.26 -64.08 3.11
N LEU A 589 30.00 -63.25 2.36
CA LEU A 589 30.92 -63.71 1.33
C LEU A 589 32.13 -64.45 1.93
N GLU A 590 32.67 -63.97 3.07
CA GLU A 590 33.75 -64.65 3.79
C GLU A 590 33.29 -66.00 4.33
N THR A 591 32.11 -66.07 4.91
CA THR A 591 31.51 -67.31 5.40
C THR A 591 31.33 -68.32 4.25
N ALA A 592 30.75 -67.88 3.13
CA ALA A 592 30.56 -68.75 1.96
C ALA A 592 31.89 -69.20 1.34
N ARG A 593 32.97 -68.40 1.43
CA ARG A 593 34.32 -68.79 0.99
C ARG A 593 34.93 -69.84 1.91
N ALA A 594 34.76 -69.69 3.24
CA ALA A 594 35.23 -70.65 4.22
C ALA A 594 34.54 -72.04 4.03
N GLU A 595 33.21 -72.01 3.89
CA GLU A 595 32.43 -73.23 3.60
C GLU A 595 32.90 -73.93 2.32
N ARG A 596 33.15 -73.22 1.23
CA ARG A 596 33.69 -73.79 0.00
C ARG A 596 35.12 -74.29 0.16
N GLN A 597 35.91 -73.71 1.02
CA GLN A 597 37.28 -74.12 1.28
C GLN A 597 37.28 -75.43 2.10
N GLU A 598 36.35 -75.55 3.06
CA GLU A 598 36.12 -76.74 3.85
C GLU A 598 35.60 -77.89 3.01
N GLU A 599 34.62 -77.64 2.12
CA GLU A 599 34.17 -78.65 1.11
C GLU A 599 35.29 -79.13 0.20
N ARG A 600 36.19 -78.21 -0.23
CA ARG A 600 37.34 -78.59 -1.05
C ARG A 600 38.40 -79.39 -0.28
N SER A 601 38.59 -79.17 1.01
CA SER A 601 39.51 -79.94 1.84
C SER A 601 38.97 -81.36 2.10
N VAL A 602 37.66 -81.48 2.28
CA VAL A 602 37.00 -82.81 2.47
C VAL A 602 36.98 -83.63 1.18
N HIS A 603 36.93 -82.99 -0.01
CA HIS A 603 36.94 -83.74 -1.30
C HIS A 603 38.36 -83.93 -1.89
N GLY A 604 39.39 -83.34 -1.31
CA GLY A 604 40.78 -83.46 -1.71
C GLY A 604 41.52 -84.60 -1.04
N ASP A 605 40.95 -85.25 -0.03
CA ASP A 605 41.50 -86.38 0.71
C ASP A 605 40.80 -87.70 0.37
N LEU A 606 40.04 -87.74 -0.73
CA LEU A 606 39.52 -88.97 -1.39
C LEU A 606 40.22 -89.13 -2.72
#